data_8c36418ead90f10a99570b39b99c9af9
#
_entry.id   8c36418ead90f10a99570b39b99c9af9
#
_cell.length_a   1.000
_cell.length_b   1.000
_cell.length_c   1.000
_cell.angle_alpha   90.00
_cell.angle_beta   90.00
_cell.angle_gamma   90.00
#
_symmetry.space_group_name_H-M   'P 1'
#
loop_
_entity.id
_entity.type
_entity.pdbx_description
1 polymer ?
#
loop_
_entity_poly.entity_id
_entity_poly.type
_entity_poly.pdbx_seq_one_letter_code
_entity_poly.pdbx_strand_id
1 'polypeptide(L)'
;LSNSSSDFKIESKVSDKDLIFRGNDGGSGITALTLDMSAAGAATFNNDVTAFSDERLKSNITTIPDALSKVTEMRGVHYVRNETGKDSSGVIAQEMQKVAPELVLTAEDEMGTLSVNYGNITGYLIEAIKELKAEIEELKAR
;
A
#
# COMPACT_ATOMS: atom_id res chain seq x y z
N LEU A 1 -14.19 -23.39 -7.19
CA LEU A 1 -12.75 -23.51 -6.90
C LEU A 1 -12.09 -24.20 -8.08
N SER A 2 -11.07 -23.64 -8.66
CA SER A 2 -10.35 -24.23 -9.77
C SER A 2 -8.85 -23.90 -9.67
N ASN A 3 -8.02 -24.82 -10.15
CA ASN A 3 -6.60 -24.57 -10.41
C ASN A 3 -6.43 -24.36 -11.92
N SER A 4 -5.58 -23.43 -12.29
CA SER A 4 -5.13 -23.22 -13.66
C SER A 4 -3.61 -23.19 -13.64
N SER A 5 -2.99 -24.11 -14.34
CA SER A 5 -1.52 -24.32 -14.35
C SER A 5 -0.97 -24.63 -12.96
N SER A 6 -0.55 -23.63 -12.20
CA SER A 6 0.02 -23.73 -10.86
C SER A 6 -0.78 -22.97 -9.80
N ASP A 7 -1.76 -22.14 -10.21
CA ASP A 7 -2.47 -21.26 -9.29
C ASP A 7 -3.82 -21.85 -8.86
N PHE A 8 -4.16 -21.61 -7.60
CA PHE A 8 -5.49 -21.87 -7.05
C PHE A 8 -6.34 -20.61 -7.17
N LYS A 9 -7.45 -20.67 -7.95
CA LYS A 9 -8.35 -19.53 -8.20
C LYS A 9 -9.69 -19.70 -7.51
N ILE A 10 -10.14 -18.63 -6.83
CA ILE A 10 -11.49 -18.46 -6.32
C ILE A 10 -12.11 -17.33 -7.15
N GLU A 11 -13.19 -17.62 -7.87
CA GLU A 11 -13.79 -16.70 -8.82
C GLU A 11 -15.29 -16.58 -8.57
N SER A 12 -15.81 -15.34 -8.53
CA SER A 12 -17.22 -15.05 -8.71
C SER A 12 -17.51 -14.89 -10.20
N LYS A 13 -18.39 -15.72 -10.76
CA LYS A 13 -18.76 -15.68 -12.19
C LYS A 13 -19.97 -14.81 -12.47
N VAL A 14 -20.62 -14.30 -11.45
CA VAL A 14 -21.78 -13.42 -11.58
C VAL A 14 -21.30 -11.99 -11.64
N SER A 15 -21.67 -11.25 -12.70
CA SER A 15 -21.28 -9.86 -12.88
C SER A 15 -21.64 -9.01 -11.67
N ASP A 16 -20.69 -8.17 -11.26
CA ASP A 16 -20.84 -7.19 -10.17
C ASP A 16 -21.21 -7.82 -8.80
N LYS A 17 -20.89 -9.13 -8.60
CA LYS A 17 -21.07 -9.81 -7.32
C LYS A 17 -19.73 -10.09 -6.66
N ASP A 18 -19.65 -9.66 -5.42
CA ASP A 18 -18.42 -9.65 -4.62
C ASP A 18 -18.00 -11.04 -4.17
N LEU A 19 -16.71 -11.15 -3.87
CA LEU A 19 -16.16 -12.21 -3.04
C LEU A 19 -16.14 -11.73 -1.59
N ILE A 20 -16.87 -12.43 -0.72
CA ILE A 20 -17.05 -12.06 0.69
C ILE A 20 -16.52 -13.20 1.58
N PHE A 21 -15.56 -12.87 2.44
CA PHE A 21 -15.07 -13.78 3.47
C PHE A 21 -15.74 -13.45 4.79
N ARG A 22 -16.48 -14.43 5.31
CA ARG A 22 -17.23 -14.30 6.57
C ARG A 22 -16.79 -15.34 7.58
N GLY A 23 -16.87 -14.98 8.84
CA GLY A 23 -16.62 -15.85 9.97
C GLY A 23 -17.66 -15.67 11.06
N ASN A 24 -17.47 -16.37 12.18
CA ASN A 24 -18.26 -16.25 13.39
C ASN A 24 -17.35 -15.73 14.50
N ASP A 25 -17.73 -14.63 15.11
CA ASP A 25 -17.06 -14.03 16.27
C ASP A 25 -18.02 -14.05 17.46
N GLY A 26 -17.70 -14.89 18.45
CA GLY A 26 -18.47 -15.00 19.67
C GLY A 26 -19.96 -15.36 19.49
N GLY A 27 -20.30 -16.12 18.44
CA GLY A 27 -21.70 -16.48 18.10
C GLY A 27 -22.36 -15.56 17.06
N SER A 28 -21.70 -14.47 16.67
CA SER A 28 -22.22 -13.52 15.67
C SER A 28 -21.49 -13.66 14.34
N GLY A 29 -22.24 -13.70 13.24
CA GLY A 29 -21.66 -13.73 11.89
C GLY A 29 -21.08 -12.37 11.50
N ILE A 30 -19.78 -12.32 11.19
CA ILE A 30 -19.10 -11.10 10.70
C ILE A 30 -18.60 -11.28 9.27
N THR A 31 -18.48 -10.18 8.53
CA THR A 31 -17.75 -10.12 7.27
C THR A 31 -16.34 -9.61 7.59
N ALA A 32 -15.31 -10.41 7.30
CA ALA A 32 -13.93 -10.05 7.57
C ALA A 32 -13.29 -9.28 6.41
N LEU A 33 -13.61 -9.68 5.16
CA LEU A 33 -13.07 -9.09 3.94
C LEU A 33 -14.14 -9.12 2.85
N THR A 34 -14.28 -8.01 2.14
CA THR A 34 -15.05 -7.92 0.89
C THR A 34 -14.10 -7.51 -0.25
N LEU A 35 -14.18 -8.24 -1.37
CA LEU A 35 -13.60 -7.84 -2.64
C LEU A 35 -14.74 -7.42 -3.56
N ASP A 36 -14.88 -6.10 -3.76
CA ASP A 36 -15.98 -5.49 -4.53
C ASP A 36 -15.65 -5.53 -6.03
N MET A 37 -16.31 -6.43 -6.75
CA MET A 37 -16.08 -6.60 -8.20
C MET A 37 -16.66 -5.45 -9.01
N SER A 38 -17.70 -4.77 -8.52
CA SER A 38 -18.26 -3.57 -9.17
C SER A 38 -17.37 -2.34 -9.04
N ALA A 39 -16.44 -2.37 -8.07
CA ALA A 39 -15.44 -1.33 -7.83
C ALA A 39 -14.01 -1.76 -8.23
N ALA A 40 -13.90 -2.50 -9.33
CA ALA A 40 -12.63 -2.98 -9.90
C ALA A 40 -11.78 -3.81 -8.90
N GLY A 41 -12.43 -4.59 -8.05
CA GLY A 41 -11.76 -5.45 -7.07
C GLY A 41 -11.26 -4.72 -5.82
N ALA A 42 -11.85 -3.57 -5.48
CA ALA A 42 -11.51 -2.87 -4.25
C ALA A 42 -11.69 -3.79 -3.03
N ALA A 43 -10.68 -3.81 -2.15
CA ALA A 43 -10.69 -4.62 -0.94
C ALA A 43 -11.07 -3.79 0.28
N THR A 44 -12.05 -4.25 1.04
CA THR A 44 -12.44 -3.66 2.33
C THR A 44 -12.32 -4.69 3.44
N PHE A 45 -11.46 -4.40 4.41
CA PHE A 45 -11.30 -5.18 5.63
C PHE A 45 -12.20 -4.61 6.73
N ASN A 46 -12.79 -5.49 7.54
CA ASN A 46 -13.66 -5.07 8.65
C ASN A 46 -12.88 -4.41 9.81
N ASN A 47 -11.60 -4.68 9.91
CA ASN A 47 -10.72 -4.19 10.96
C ASN A 47 -9.32 -3.90 10.40
N ASP A 48 -8.34 -3.68 11.26
CA ASP A 48 -6.97 -3.33 10.93
C ASP A 48 -6.31 -4.35 10.00
N VAL A 49 -5.46 -3.84 9.10
CA VAL A 49 -4.56 -4.65 8.27
C VAL A 49 -3.16 -4.55 8.85
N THR A 50 -2.68 -5.66 9.43
CA THR A 50 -1.36 -5.73 10.03
C THR A 50 -0.41 -6.57 9.17
N ALA A 51 0.85 -6.16 9.10
CA ALA A 51 1.92 -6.92 8.48
C ALA A 51 3.00 -7.26 9.51
N PHE A 52 3.62 -8.43 9.39
CA PHE A 52 4.75 -8.80 10.24
C PHE A 52 5.90 -7.82 10.05
N SER A 53 6.46 -7.32 11.16
CA SER A 53 7.58 -6.39 11.17
C SER A 53 8.64 -6.74 12.23
N ASP A 54 8.66 -8.01 12.64
CA ASP A 54 9.60 -8.56 13.61
C ASP A 54 11.03 -8.43 13.10
N GLU A 55 11.95 -8.01 13.99
CA GLU A 55 13.38 -7.84 13.69
C GLU A 55 14.01 -9.14 13.18
N ARG A 56 13.57 -10.29 13.70
CA ARG A 56 14.08 -11.63 13.31
C ARG A 56 13.78 -12.00 11.86
N LEU A 57 12.86 -11.30 11.21
CA LEU A 57 12.52 -11.49 9.79
C LEU A 57 13.30 -10.54 8.86
N LYS A 58 14.27 -9.79 9.40
CA LYS A 58 14.99 -8.74 8.69
C LYS A 58 16.49 -8.91 8.87
N SER A 59 17.24 -8.47 7.88
CA SER A 59 18.70 -8.42 7.90
C SER A 59 19.19 -7.07 7.38
N ASN A 60 20.44 -6.72 7.68
CA ASN A 60 21.07 -5.48 7.23
C ASN A 60 20.26 -4.23 7.58
N ILE A 61 19.72 -4.19 8.80
CA ILE A 61 18.87 -3.08 9.28
C ILE A 61 19.72 -1.84 9.42
N THR A 62 19.37 -0.79 8.67
CA THR A 62 20.00 0.53 8.71
C THR A 62 18.93 1.61 8.75
N THR A 63 19.26 2.76 9.32
CA THR A 63 18.41 3.95 9.26
C THR A 63 18.34 4.45 7.81
N ILE A 64 17.16 4.91 7.39
CA ILE A 64 16.97 5.48 6.04
C ILE A 64 17.73 6.82 5.99
N PRO A 65 18.74 6.96 5.12
CA PRO A 65 19.47 8.22 4.99
C PRO A 65 18.74 9.19 4.04
N ASP A 66 19.00 10.50 4.23
CA ASP A 66 18.51 11.58 3.39
C ASP A 66 17.00 11.56 3.20
N ALA A 67 16.27 11.19 4.28
CA ALA A 67 14.85 10.93 4.23
C ALA A 67 14.04 12.21 3.94
N LEU A 68 14.46 13.35 4.50
CA LEU A 68 13.81 14.65 4.26
C LEU A 68 13.93 15.06 2.79
N SER A 69 15.10 14.92 2.19
CA SER A 69 15.31 15.20 0.76
C SER A 69 14.39 14.33 -0.10
N LYS A 70 14.39 13.01 0.15
CA LYS A 70 13.54 12.07 -0.59
C LYS A 70 12.05 12.38 -0.44
N VAL A 71 11.58 12.65 0.77
CA VAL A 71 10.17 12.96 1.01
C VAL A 71 9.75 14.26 0.32
N THR A 72 10.64 15.26 0.25
CA THR A 72 10.36 16.52 -0.47
C THR A 72 10.30 16.35 -1.99
N GLU A 73 10.93 15.31 -2.54
CA GLU A 73 10.81 14.95 -3.96
C GLU A 73 9.53 14.13 -4.27
N MET A 74 8.91 13.52 -3.26
CA MET A 74 7.65 12.79 -3.43
C MET A 74 6.51 13.76 -3.64
N ARG A 75 5.60 13.43 -4.56
CA ARG A 75 4.44 14.26 -4.87
C ARG A 75 3.13 13.56 -4.52
N GLY A 76 2.36 14.18 -3.60
CA GLY A 76 0.96 13.82 -3.39
C GLY A 76 0.06 14.41 -4.48
N VAL A 77 -0.87 13.63 -4.98
CA VAL A 77 -1.77 14.03 -6.07
C VAL A 77 -3.23 13.68 -5.79
N HIS A 78 -4.14 14.46 -6.35
CA HIS A 78 -5.52 14.05 -6.58
C HIS A 78 -5.64 13.47 -7.99
N TYR A 79 -6.47 12.45 -8.16
CA TYR A 79 -6.71 11.83 -9.45
C TYR A 79 -8.11 11.22 -9.52
N VAL A 80 -8.56 10.92 -10.73
CA VAL A 80 -9.76 10.12 -10.97
C VAL A 80 -9.34 8.71 -11.36
N ARG A 81 -9.89 7.69 -10.71
CA ARG A 81 -9.67 6.30 -11.10
C ARG A 81 -10.38 6.00 -12.41
N ASN A 82 -9.64 5.57 -13.43
CA ASN A 82 -10.19 5.30 -14.75
C ASN A 82 -11.26 4.20 -14.72
N GLU A 83 -11.06 3.15 -13.91
CA GLU A 83 -11.95 2.00 -13.84
C GLU A 83 -13.30 2.32 -13.20
N THR A 84 -13.33 3.28 -12.28
CA THR A 84 -14.53 3.57 -11.48
C THR A 84 -15.08 4.98 -11.68
N GLY A 85 -14.31 5.89 -12.29
CA GLY A 85 -14.64 7.31 -12.42
C GLY A 85 -14.68 8.06 -11.07
N LYS A 86 -14.15 7.47 -9.98
CA LYS A 86 -14.18 8.07 -8.64
C LYS A 86 -12.93 8.90 -8.36
N ASP A 87 -13.12 10.04 -7.68
CA ASP A 87 -12.04 10.84 -7.14
C ASP A 87 -11.26 10.08 -6.07
N SER A 88 -9.95 10.25 -6.07
CA SER A 88 -9.04 9.65 -5.11
C SER A 88 -7.80 10.53 -4.91
N SER A 89 -6.93 10.13 -3.99
CA SER A 89 -5.65 10.77 -3.76
C SER A 89 -4.58 9.74 -3.42
N GLY A 90 -3.33 10.11 -3.66
CA GLY A 90 -2.20 9.23 -3.39
C GLY A 90 -0.94 9.72 -4.07
N VAL A 91 -0.09 8.80 -4.49
CA VAL A 91 1.15 9.07 -5.21
C VAL A 91 1.15 8.36 -6.56
N ILE A 92 2.04 8.76 -7.46
CA ILE A 92 2.25 8.10 -8.76
C ILE A 92 3.43 7.12 -8.64
N ALA A 93 3.19 5.84 -8.91
CA ALA A 93 4.19 4.79 -8.72
C ALA A 93 5.47 5.04 -9.55
N GLN A 94 5.35 5.55 -10.78
CA GLN A 94 6.49 5.89 -11.64
C GLN A 94 7.34 7.04 -11.08
N GLU A 95 6.75 7.97 -10.33
CA GLU A 95 7.48 9.03 -9.65
C GLU A 95 8.17 8.48 -8.39
N MET A 96 7.44 7.67 -7.61
CA MET A 96 7.99 6.99 -6.42
C MET A 96 9.17 6.09 -6.76
N GLN A 97 9.12 5.39 -7.90
CA GLN A 97 10.19 4.50 -8.34
C GLN A 97 11.53 5.23 -8.56
N LYS A 98 11.50 6.51 -8.91
CA LYS A 98 12.71 7.33 -9.10
C LYS A 98 13.35 7.76 -7.78
N VAL A 99 12.53 7.94 -6.75
CA VAL A 99 12.96 8.48 -5.44
C VAL A 99 13.27 7.34 -4.46
N ALA A 100 12.41 6.33 -4.42
CA ALA A 100 12.47 5.20 -3.49
C ALA A 100 11.96 3.92 -4.18
N PRO A 101 12.78 3.30 -5.06
CA PRO A 101 12.36 2.15 -5.88
C PRO A 101 11.93 0.94 -5.06
N GLU A 102 12.44 0.77 -3.84
CA GLU A 102 12.07 -0.30 -2.92
C GLU A 102 10.63 -0.20 -2.38
N LEU A 103 9.96 0.94 -2.57
CA LEU A 103 8.54 1.13 -2.26
C LEU A 103 7.62 0.70 -3.39
N VAL A 104 8.18 0.34 -4.56
CA VAL A 104 7.41 0.06 -5.77
C VAL A 104 7.56 -1.39 -6.18
N LEU A 105 6.42 -2.03 -6.45
CA LEU A 105 6.35 -3.39 -6.95
C LEU A 105 5.85 -3.37 -8.39
N THR A 106 6.45 -4.21 -9.24
CA THR A 106 6.00 -4.42 -10.62
C THR A 106 5.23 -5.73 -10.70
N ALA A 107 4.00 -5.69 -11.20
CA ALA A 107 3.22 -6.89 -11.44
C ALA A 107 3.77 -7.70 -12.63
N GLU A 108 3.53 -9.01 -12.60
CA GLU A 108 3.85 -9.93 -13.72
C GLU A 108 2.72 -9.96 -14.78
N ASP A 109 2.11 -8.80 -15.04
CA ASP A 109 1.13 -8.64 -16.12
C ASP A 109 1.80 -8.11 -17.40
N GLU A 110 1.06 -8.15 -18.53
CA GLU A 110 1.58 -7.72 -19.85
C GLU A 110 2.02 -6.24 -19.86
N MET A 111 1.46 -5.41 -18.97
CA MET A 111 1.74 -3.97 -18.89
C MET A 111 2.87 -3.65 -17.88
N GLY A 112 3.27 -4.60 -17.03
CA GLY A 112 4.18 -4.33 -15.92
C GLY A 112 3.60 -3.29 -14.96
N THR A 113 2.32 -3.44 -14.59
CA THR A 113 1.60 -2.48 -13.74
C THR A 113 2.33 -2.25 -12.42
N LEU A 114 2.58 -0.99 -12.08
CA LEU A 114 3.26 -0.60 -10.85
C LEU A 114 2.28 -0.40 -9.71
N SER A 115 2.69 -0.85 -8.52
CA SER A 115 1.98 -0.60 -7.26
C SER A 115 2.93 -0.03 -6.21
N VAL A 116 2.39 0.66 -5.21
CA VAL A 116 3.15 1.29 -4.14
C VAL A 116 2.81 0.63 -2.81
N ASN A 117 3.84 0.25 -2.05
CA ASN A 117 3.68 -0.20 -0.68
C ASN A 117 3.51 1.01 0.25
N TYR A 118 2.27 1.50 0.34
CA TYR A 118 1.95 2.72 1.11
C TYR A 118 2.35 2.63 2.59
N GLY A 119 2.24 1.46 3.22
CA GLY A 119 2.62 1.27 4.62
C GLY A 119 4.10 1.54 4.88
N ASN A 120 4.96 1.23 3.92
CA ASN A 120 6.40 1.39 4.05
C ASN A 120 6.86 2.84 3.91
N ILE A 121 6.06 3.74 3.34
CA ILE A 121 6.32 5.19 3.29
C ILE A 121 6.49 5.75 4.72
N THR A 122 5.83 5.14 5.72
CA THR A 122 5.92 5.55 7.12
C THR A 122 7.37 5.62 7.63
N GLY A 123 8.24 4.69 7.22
CA GLY A 123 9.66 4.71 7.59
C GLY A 123 10.37 5.98 7.11
N TYR A 124 10.11 6.38 5.87
CA TYR A 124 10.64 7.62 5.30
C TYR A 124 10.12 8.86 6.03
N LEU A 125 8.82 8.90 6.33
CA LEU A 125 8.22 10.03 7.04
C LEU A 125 8.77 10.18 8.46
N ILE A 126 9.02 9.07 9.17
CA ILE A 126 9.61 9.09 10.51
C ILE A 126 11.01 9.72 10.49
N GLU A 127 11.88 9.28 9.58
CA GLU A 127 13.25 9.81 9.52
C GLU A 127 13.29 11.23 8.96
N ALA A 128 12.45 11.57 7.97
CA ALA A 128 12.33 12.95 7.46
C ALA A 128 11.90 13.94 8.57
N ILE A 129 10.96 13.55 9.44
CA ILE A 129 10.55 14.38 10.58
C ILE A 129 11.72 14.60 11.57
N LYS A 130 12.54 13.57 11.79
CA LYS A 130 13.72 13.69 12.68
C LYS A 130 14.78 14.61 12.09
N GLU A 131 15.07 14.48 10.79
CA GLU A 131 15.99 15.35 10.07
C GLU A 131 15.50 16.80 10.11
N LEU A 132 14.24 17.05 9.77
CA LEU A 132 13.62 18.38 9.82
C LEU A 132 13.69 19.00 11.24
N LYS A 133 13.43 18.18 12.28
CA LYS A 133 13.55 18.63 13.67
C LYS A 133 14.98 19.09 13.98
N ALA A 134 15.99 18.34 13.55
CA ALA A 134 17.39 18.67 13.78
C ALA A 134 17.77 20.01 13.10
N GLU A 135 17.33 20.24 11.85
CA GLU A 135 17.55 21.49 11.13
C GLU A 135 16.90 22.70 11.85
N ILE A 136 15.66 22.52 12.36
CA ILE A 136 14.96 23.57 13.12
C ILE A 136 15.73 23.88 14.42
N GLU A 137 16.24 22.89 15.13
CA GLU A 137 17.01 23.09 16.36
C GLU A 137 18.33 23.83 16.06
N GLU A 138 19.01 23.50 14.97
CA GLU A 138 20.21 24.21 14.52
C GLU A 138 19.92 25.68 14.19
N LEU A 139 18.82 25.95 13.47
CA LEU A 139 18.43 27.32 13.14
C LEU A 139 18.08 28.17 14.37
N LYS A 140 17.48 27.55 15.40
CA LYS A 140 17.15 28.25 16.67
C LYS A 140 18.38 28.54 17.53
N ALA A 141 19.47 27.78 17.35
CA ALA A 141 20.71 27.95 18.10
C ALA A 141 21.64 29.03 17.51
N ARG A 142 21.33 29.56 16.32
CA ARG A 142 22.03 30.66 15.65
C ARG A 142 21.51 32.02 16.11
#